data_f1ccb2709dbfbd7e1af8d989d0bac119
#
_entry.id   f1ccb2709dbfbd7e1af8d989d0bac119
#
_cell.length_a   1.000
_cell.length_b   1.000
_cell.length_c   1.000
_cell.angle_alpha   90.00
_cell.angle_beta   90.00
_cell.angle_gamma   90.00
#
_symmetry.space_group_name_H-M   'P 1'
#
loop_
_entity.id
_entity.type
_entity.pdbx_description
1 polymer ?
#
loop_
_entity_poly.entity_id
_entity_poly.type
_entity_poly.pdbx_seq_one_letter_code
_entity_poly.pdbx_strand_id
1 'polypeptide(L)'
;PLILCSNGENPVVICGQGVAPNLASLKTFSDMNLNIVPGSGLLPAVVPGAFDAWMLLLLNYGTMSLRTVLEPAIGIAIKGYPLVPNIINTIKSVEELFKTEWTSSAGIYLPNGKVPSIGDFFTNKKMANTYVRIIEEAENKSNDRKEQIKQARLIWSQGFIAQEIEDFCKNNELSLIHI
;
A
#
# COMPACT_ATOMS: atom_id res chain seq x y z
N PRO A 1 6.25 -8.33 -9.16
CA PRO A 1 6.49 -7.75 -10.48
C PRO A 1 5.23 -7.78 -11.34
N LEU A 2 5.12 -6.81 -12.27
CA LEU A 2 4.13 -6.80 -13.34
C LEU A 2 4.84 -7.22 -14.61
N ILE A 3 4.27 -8.16 -15.34
CA ILE A 3 4.85 -8.66 -16.58
C ILE A 3 3.88 -8.36 -17.71
N LEU A 4 4.39 -7.70 -18.74
CA LEU A 4 3.65 -7.36 -19.95
C LEU A 4 4.22 -8.17 -21.10
N CYS A 5 3.35 -8.86 -21.82
CA CYS A 5 3.70 -9.51 -23.06
C CYS A 5 2.83 -8.90 -24.15
N SER A 6 3.46 -8.33 -25.16
CA SER A 6 2.80 -7.88 -26.38
C SER A 6 3.08 -8.86 -27.52
N ASN A 7 2.17 -8.93 -28.51
CA ASN A 7 2.26 -9.88 -29.63
C ASN A 7 3.59 -9.73 -30.39
N GLY A 8 4.47 -10.71 -30.23
CA GLY A 8 5.75 -10.78 -30.95
C GLY A 8 6.87 -9.91 -30.40
N GLU A 9 6.65 -9.17 -29.32
CA GLU A 9 7.65 -8.35 -28.65
C GLU A 9 8.25 -9.05 -27.42
N ASN A 10 9.43 -8.63 -27.01
CA ASN A 10 10.03 -9.12 -25.79
C ASN A 10 9.19 -8.71 -24.57
N PRO A 11 9.03 -9.59 -23.57
CA PRO A 11 8.30 -9.26 -22.37
C PRO A 11 8.96 -8.12 -21.59
N VAL A 12 8.15 -7.17 -21.12
CA VAL A 12 8.59 -6.08 -20.26
C VAL A 12 8.20 -6.38 -18.83
N VAL A 13 9.14 -6.22 -17.90
CA VAL A 13 8.92 -6.42 -16.48
C VAL A 13 8.99 -5.09 -15.76
N ILE A 14 7.92 -4.73 -15.04
CA ILE A 14 7.89 -3.60 -14.11
C ILE A 14 8.01 -4.17 -12.70
N CYS A 15 9.11 -3.86 -12.02
CA CYS A 15 9.32 -4.29 -10.66
C CYS A 15 8.63 -3.31 -9.68
N GLY A 16 7.55 -3.78 -9.05
CA GLY A 16 6.83 -3.04 -8.01
C GLY A 16 7.20 -3.46 -6.60
N GLN A 17 8.27 -4.23 -6.45
CA GLN A 17 8.84 -4.56 -5.15
C GLN A 17 9.51 -3.32 -4.57
N GLY A 18 9.24 -3.03 -3.30
CA GLY A 18 9.84 -1.90 -2.63
C GLY A 18 11.34 -2.08 -2.43
N VAL A 19 12.04 -0.98 -2.29
CA VAL A 19 13.46 -0.97 -1.89
C VAL A 19 13.59 -1.05 -0.38
N ALA A 20 14.75 -1.52 0.08
CA ALA A 20 15.06 -1.46 1.51
C ALA A 20 15.13 0.00 1.97
N PRO A 21 14.60 0.32 3.16
CA PRO A 21 14.74 1.66 3.74
C PRO A 21 16.20 2.03 3.97
N ASN A 22 16.51 3.33 3.94
CA ASN A 22 17.90 3.81 4.08
C ASN A 22 18.57 3.39 5.40
N LEU A 23 17.81 3.22 6.47
CA LEU A 23 18.34 2.76 7.78
C LEU A 23 18.44 1.24 7.90
N ALA A 24 17.93 0.46 6.96
CA ALA A 24 18.03 -1.00 6.94
C ALA A 24 19.42 -1.45 6.48
N SER A 25 20.42 -1.23 7.32
CA SER A 25 21.81 -1.61 7.07
C SER A 25 22.21 -2.83 7.90
N LEU A 26 23.24 -3.57 7.44
CA LEU A 26 23.82 -4.68 8.22
C LEU A 26 24.23 -4.23 9.62
N LYS A 27 24.78 -3.02 9.73
CA LYS A 27 25.16 -2.45 11.02
C LYS A 27 23.95 -2.28 11.94
N THR A 28 22.86 -1.74 11.45
CA THR A 28 21.63 -1.53 12.22
C THR A 28 21.10 -2.85 12.80
N PHE A 29 21.02 -3.90 11.98
CA PHE A 29 20.57 -5.21 12.44
C PHE A 29 21.56 -5.86 13.41
N SER A 30 22.86 -5.71 13.19
CA SER A 30 23.90 -6.19 14.10
C SER A 30 23.84 -5.49 15.46
N ASP A 31 23.67 -4.17 15.48
CA ASP A 31 23.54 -3.39 16.73
C ASP A 31 22.29 -3.81 17.55
N MET A 32 21.25 -4.32 16.87
CA MET A 32 20.06 -4.92 17.49
C MET A 32 20.24 -6.40 17.89
N ASN A 33 21.43 -6.97 17.73
CA ASN A 33 21.71 -8.41 17.92
C ASN A 33 20.84 -9.34 17.06
N LEU A 34 20.46 -8.91 15.86
CA LEU A 34 19.66 -9.67 14.93
C LEU A 34 20.56 -10.30 13.84
N ASN A 35 20.58 -11.63 13.77
CA ASN A 35 21.28 -12.37 12.72
C ASN A 35 20.45 -12.60 11.46
N ILE A 36 19.15 -12.41 11.56
CA ILE A 36 18.15 -12.59 10.48
C ILE A 36 17.16 -11.44 10.56
N VAL A 37 16.74 -10.93 9.42
CA VAL A 37 15.66 -9.96 9.34
C VAL A 37 14.36 -10.63 9.82
N PRO A 38 13.64 -10.06 10.79
CA PRO A 38 12.37 -10.64 11.27
C PRO A 38 11.37 -10.86 10.14
N GLY A 39 10.54 -11.89 10.25
CA GLY A 39 9.51 -12.19 9.26
C GLY A 39 8.26 -11.31 9.34
N SER A 40 8.12 -10.52 10.41
CA SER A 40 6.95 -9.66 10.67
C SER A 40 7.34 -8.41 11.46
N GLY A 41 6.41 -7.47 11.57
CA GLY A 41 6.62 -6.19 12.25
C GLY A 41 7.12 -5.10 11.32
N LEU A 42 7.69 -4.02 11.87
CA LEU A 42 8.13 -2.85 11.12
C LEU A 42 9.54 -2.98 10.54
N LEU A 43 10.40 -3.80 11.15
CA LEU A 43 11.80 -3.97 10.72
C LEU A 43 11.95 -4.53 9.29
N PRO A 44 11.15 -5.54 8.85
CA PRO A 44 11.23 -6.06 7.49
C PRO A 44 10.47 -5.22 6.45
N ALA A 45 9.81 -4.15 6.89
CA ALA A 45 9.01 -3.33 5.98
C ALA A 45 9.89 -2.64 4.93
N VAL A 46 9.45 -2.68 3.69
CA VAL A 46 10.09 -2.02 2.54
C VAL A 46 9.34 -0.75 2.17
N VAL A 47 10.00 0.18 1.49
CA VAL A 47 9.34 1.37 0.94
C VAL A 47 8.30 0.91 -0.09
N PRO A 48 7.00 1.31 0.03
CA PRO A 48 5.94 0.79 -0.83
C PRO A 48 6.11 1.17 -2.30
N GLY A 49 6.40 0.19 -3.15
CA GLY A 49 6.64 0.39 -4.60
C GLY A 49 5.50 -0.04 -5.52
N ALA A 50 4.47 -0.73 -5.00
CA ALA A 50 3.42 -1.31 -5.84
C ALA A 50 2.58 -0.26 -6.58
N PHE A 51 2.20 0.82 -5.93
CA PHE A 51 1.42 1.89 -6.55
C PHE A 51 2.20 2.54 -7.71
N ASP A 52 3.48 2.82 -7.51
CA ASP A 52 4.35 3.40 -8.54
C ASP A 52 4.44 2.49 -9.78
N ALA A 53 4.57 1.18 -9.57
CA ALA A 53 4.59 0.21 -10.66
C ALA A 53 3.27 0.18 -11.46
N TRP A 54 2.11 0.24 -10.79
CA TRP A 54 0.81 0.35 -11.45
C TRP A 54 0.67 1.65 -12.23
N MET A 55 1.17 2.76 -11.68
CA MET A 55 1.16 4.05 -12.38
C MET A 55 2.09 4.04 -13.59
N LEU A 56 3.28 3.41 -13.50
CA LEU A 56 4.17 3.22 -14.64
C LEU A 56 3.52 2.37 -15.74
N LEU A 57 2.84 1.30 -15.35
CA LEU A 57 2.07 0.48 -16.29
C LEU A 57 1.01 1.32 -17.01
N LEU A 58 0.21 2.07 -16.25
CA LEU A 58 -0.85 2.92 -16.80
C LEU A 58 -0.28 4.02 -17.69
N LEU A 59 0.84 4.65 -17.30
CA LEU A 59 1.49 5.74 -18.04
C LEU A 59 1.98 5.28 -19.43
N ASN A 60 2.70 4.16 -19.45
CA ASN A 60 3.45 3.73 -20.63
C ASN A 60 2.64 2.82 -21.56
N TYR A 61 1.71 2.04 -21.03
CA TYR A 61 1.00 0.99 -21.77
C TYR A 61 -0.52 1.12 -21.72
N GLY A 62 -1.06 1.88 -20.76
CA GLY A 62 -2.50 2.10 -20.62
C GLY A 62 -3.00 3.30 -21.42
N THR A 63 -4.31 3.31 -21.68
CA THR A 63 -5.01 4.40 -22.39
C THR A 63 -6.04 5.10 -21.50
N MET A 64 -6.47 4.46 -20.40
CA MET A 64 -7.49 4.99 -19.49
C MET A 64 -6.93 6.11 -18.60
N SER A 65 -7.82 6.98 -18.12
CA SER A 65 -7.44 8.02 -17.15
C SER A 65 -7.14 7.42 -15.77
N LEU A 66 -6.39 8.16 -14.95
CA LEU A 66 -6.13 7.82 -13.55
C LEU A 66 -7.44 7.57 -12.79
N ARG A 67 -8.40 8.50 -12.91
CA ARG A 67 -9.72 8.41 -12.29
C ARG A 67 -10.46 7.14 -12.70
N THR A 68 -10.57 6.89 -13.99
CA THR A 68 -11.31 5.73 -14.52
C THR A 68 -10.78 4.39 -13.98
N VAL A 69 -9.46 4.29 -13.78
CA VAL A 69 -8.84 3.07 -13.24
C VAL A 69 -9.05 2.92 -11.74
N LEU A 70 -9.05 4.02 -10.98
CA LEU A 70 -9.16 3.97 -9.52
C LEU A 70 -10.61 3.98 -8.99
N GLU A 71 -11.56 4.56 -9.73
CA GLU A 71 -12.98 4.63 -9.30
C GLU A 71 -13.59 3.29 -8.87
N PRO A 72 -13.39 2.17 -9.59
CA PRO A 72 -13.92 0.88 -9.14
C PRO A 72 -13.36 0.45 -7.79
N ALA A 73 -12.06 0.64 -7.57
CA ALA A 73 -11.42 0.29 -6.29
C ALA A 73 -11.93 1.19 -5.15
N ILE A 74 -12.11 2.49 -5.40
CA ILE A 74 -12.72 3.45 -4.47
C ILE A 74 -14.15 3.02 -4.13
N GLY A 75 -14.93 2.67 -5.15
CA GLY A 75 -16.31 2.20 -4.96
C GLY A 75 -16.40 0.94 -4.10
N ILE A 76 -15.52 -0.03 -4.31
CA ILE A 76 -15.43 -1.25 -3.49
C ILE A 76 -14.99 -0.91 -2.06
N ALA A 77 -14.01 -0.04 -1.88
CA ALA A 77 -13.54 0.35 -0.56
C ALA A 77 -14.62 1.08 0.26
N ILE A 78 -15.51 1.85 -0.40
CA ILE A 78 -16.64 2.54 0.25
C ILE A 78 -17.80 1.59 0.54
N LYS A 79 -18.24 0.82 -0.49
CA LYS A 79 -19.44 -0.03 -0.40
C LYS A 79 -19.16 -1.33 0.32
N GLY A 80 -17.91 -1.78 0.31
CA GLY A 80 -17.47 -3.04 0.86
C GLY A 80 -17.63 -4.21 -0.11
N TYR A 81 -17.03 -5.31 0.30
CA TYR A 81 -17.15 -6.63 -0.35
C TYR A 81 -17.30 -7.71 0.72
N PRO A 82 -17.98 -8.81 0.40
CA PRO A 82 -18.20 -9.88 1.38
C PRO A 82 -16.89 -10.61 1.70
N LEU A 83 -16.62 -10.80 2.99
CA LEU A 83 -15.43 -11.52 3.43
C LEU A 83 -15.57 -13.02 3.20
N VAL A 84 -14.52 -13.60 2.61
CA VAL A 84 -14.43 -15.04 2.32
C VAL A 84 -13.73 -15.79 3.46
N PRO A 85 -13.94 -17.14 3.59
CA PRO A 85 -13.40 -17.93 4.70
C PRO A 85 -11.90 -17.75 4.93
N ASN A 86 -11.09 -17.71 3.86
CA ASN A 86 -9.63 -17.59 3.99
C ASN A 86 -9.20 -16.25 4.63
N ILE A 87 -9.88 -15.15 4.30
CA ILE A 87 -9.62 -13.85 4.93
C ILE A 87 -9.95 -13.90 6.42
N ILE A 88 -11.11 -14.46 6.78
CA ILE A 88 -11.53 -14.63 8.17
C ILE A 88 -10.53 -15.47 8.96
N ASN A 89 -10.10 -16.60 8.42
CA ASN A 89 -9.11 -17.47 9.07
C ASN A 89 -7.77 -16.74 9.28
N THR A 90 -7.34 -15.95 8.31
CA THR A 90 -6.11 -15.13 8.44
C THR A 90 -6.28 -14.06 9.52
N ILE A 91 -7.39 -13.32 9.55
CA ILE A 91 -7.64 -12.32 10.59
C ILE A 91 -7.66 -12.99 11.98
N LYS A 92 -8.32 -14.13 12.10
CA LYS A 92 -8.40 -14.90 13.34
C LYS A 92 -7.02 -15.37 13.82
N SER A 93 -6.14 -15.78 12.91
CA SER A 93 -4.79 -16.25 13.29
C SER A 93 -3.88 -15.13 13.83
N VAL A 94 -4.19 -13.87 13.52
CA VAL A 94 -3.42 -12.69 13.98
C VAL A 94 -4.24 -11.78 14.91
N GLU A 95 -5.41 -12.24 15.39
CA GLU A 95 -6.31 -11.42 16.21
C GLU A 95 -5.64 -10.87 17.45
N GLU A 96 -4.90 -11.70 18.17
CA GLU A 96 -4.20 -11.30 19.39
C GLU A 96 -3.11 -10.26 19.07
N LEU A 97 -2.32 -10.50 18.03
CA LEU A 97 -1.29 -9.58 17.57
C LEU A 97 -1.88 -8.20 17.19
N PHE A 98 -3.05 -8.17 16.55
CA PHE A 98 -3.76 -6.93 16.26
C PHE A 98 -4.19 -6.20 17.53
N LYS A 99 -4.66 -6.91 18.55
CA LYS A 99 -5.13 -6.32 19.80
C LYS A 99 -4.00 -5.78 20.68
N THR A 100 -2.86 -6.47 20.72
CA THR A 100 -1.76 -6.15 21.62
C THR A 100 -0.73 -5.22 21.02
N GLU A 101 -0.36 -5.43 19.75
CA GLU A 101 0.76 -4.72 19.12
C GLU A 101 0.35 -3.86 17.93
N TRP A 102 -0.54 -4.37 17.07
CA TRP A 102 -0.92 -3.67 15.85
C TRP A 102 -2.31 -3.03 15.96
N THR A 103 -2.47 -2.17 16.95
CA THR A 103 -3.77 -1.57 17.30
C THR A 103 -4.40 -0.75 16.16
N SER A 104 -3.58 -0.14 15.30
CA SER A 104 -4.07 0.52 14.09
C SER A 104 -4.70 -0.46 13.10
N SER A 105 -4.14 -1.66 12.96
CA SER A 105 -4.71 -2.76 12.16
C SER A 105 -5.96 -3.32 12.81
N ALA A 106 -6.00 -3.44 14.14
CA ALA A 106 -7.21 -3.84 14.87
C ALA A 106 -8.39 -2.92 14.55
N GLY A 107 -8.17 -1.62 14.48
CA GLY A 107 -9.20 -0.63 14.14
C GLY A 107 -9.79 -0.80 12.72
N ILE A 108 -9.10 -1.50 11.83
CA ILE A 108 -9.53 -1.76 10.47
C ILE A 108 -10.14 -3.17 10.33
N TYR A 109 -9.46 -4.19 10.86
CA TYR A 109 -9.77 -5.59 10.61
C TYR A 109 -10.62 -6.27 11.70
N LEU A 110 -10.74 -5.65 12.87
CA LEU A 110 -11.55 -6.14 13.99
C LEU A 110 -12.68 -5.16 14.31
N PRO A 111 -13.75 -5.10 13.49
CA PRO A 111 -14.88 -4.23 13.77
C PRO A 111 -15.46 -4.53 15.16
N ASN A 112 -15.64 -3.50 15.99
CA ASN A 112 -16.05 -3.63 17.39
C ASN A 112 -15.15 -4.56 18.23
N GLY A 113 -13.86 -4.66 17.88
CA GLY A 113 -12.87 -5.48 18.58
C GLY A 113 -13.00 -6.98 18.36
N LYS A 114 -13.76 -7.43 17.34
CA LYS A 114 -14.05 -8.85 17.07
C LYS A 114 -13.68 -9.23 15.64
N VAL A 115 -13.29 -10.49 15.47
CA VAL A 115 -13.13 -11.07 14.13
C VAL A 115 -14.49 -11.05 13.42
N PRO A 116 -14.57 -10.52 12.19
CA PRO A 116 -15.82 -10.51 11.44
C PRO A 116 -16.25 -11.92 11.01
N SER A 117 -17.52 -12.05 10.61
CA SER A 117 -18.08 -13.32 10.13
C SER A 117 -17.90 -13.45 8.61
N ILE A 118 -17.97 -14.69 8.13
CA ILE A 118 -18.00 -14.97 6.69
C ILE A 118 -19.25 -14.29 6.09
N GLY A 119 -19.04 -13.55 5.02
CA GLY A 119 -20.10 -12.80 4.34
C GLY A 119 -20.32 -11.38 4.87
N ASP A 120 -19.74 -11.02 6.03
CA ASP A 120 -19.76 -9.62 6.49
C ASP A 120 -19.07 -8.73 5.45
N PHE A 121 -19.59 -7.51 5.27
CA PHE A 121 -19.05 -6.55 4.31
C PHE A 121 -17.86 -5.80 4.92
N PHE A 122 -16.70 -5.97 4.31
CA PHE A 122 -15.51 -5.22 4.68
C PHE A 122 -15.43 -3.90 3.90
N THR A 123 -15.36 -2.79 4.61
CA THR A 123 -15.18 -1.46 4.03
C THR A 123 -13.90 -0.83 4.53
N ASN A 124 -13.26 -0.01 3.69
CA ASN A 124 -12.10 0.79 4.09
C ASN A 124 -12.22 2.22 3.53
N LYS A 125 -13.04 3.04 4.19
CA LYS A 125 -13.25 4.43 3.77
C LYS A 125 -11.97 5.28 3.81
N LYS A 126 -11.02 4.97 4.70
CA LYS A 126 -9.74 5.68 4.75
C LYS A 126 -8.94 5.46 3.48
N MET A 127 -8.86 4.21 3.00
CA MET A 127 -8.20 3.87 1.74
C MET A 127 -8.90 4.55 0.54
N ALA A 128 -10.23 4.53 0.52
CA ALA A 128 -11.01 5.23 -0.51
C ALA A 128 -10.67 6.72 -0.56
N ASN A 129 -10.68 7.40 0.59
CA ASN A 129 -10.36 8.82 0.69
C ASN A 129 -8.91 9.12 0.25
N THR A 130 -7.97 8.22 0.56
CA THR A 130 -6.58 8.34 0.09
C THR A 130 -6.52 8.35 -1.44
N TYR A 131 -7.18 7.42 -2.11
CA TYR A 131 -7.21 7.38 -3.57
C TYR A 131 -7.96 8.57 -4.18
N VAL A 132 -9.06 9.01 -3.59
CA VAL A 132 -9.78 10.23 -4.03
C VAL A 132 -8.85 11.43 -3.96
N ARG A 133 -8.15 11.62 -2.85
CA ARG A 133 -7.20 12.74 -2.67
C ARG A 133 -6.07 12.71 -3.69
N ILE A 134 -5.50 11.53 -3.99
CA ILE A 134 -4.47 11.39 -5.04
C ILE A 134 -5.00 11.87 -6.39
N ILE A 135 -6.22 11.44 -6.76
CA ILE A 135 -6.85 11.84 -8.03
C ILE A 135 -7.05 13.34 -8.08
N GLU A 136 -7.66 13.91 -7.06
CA GLU A 136 -7.99 15.34 -6.99
C GLU A 136 -6.71 16.21 -7.03
N GLU A 137 -5.69 15.87 -6.25
CA GLU A 137 -4.41 16.60 -6.27
C GLU A 137 -3.71 16.49 -7.63
N ALA A 138 -3.75 15.32 -8.29
CA ALA A 138 -3.15 15.14 -9.61
C ALA A 138 -3.92 15.91 -10.70
N GLU A 139 -5.25 15.88 -10.68
CA GLU A 139 -6.10 16.62 -11.60
C GLU A 139 -5.98 18.14 -11.43
N ASN A 140 -5.84 18.62 -10.20
CA ASN A 140 -5.60 20.04 -9.92
C ASN A 140 -4.24 20.55 -10.45
N LYS A 141 -3.28 19.66 -10.69
CA LYS A 141 -1.95 20.02 -11.22
C LYS A 141 -1.91 20.08 -12.74
N SER A 142 -2.73 19.30 -13.45
CA SER A 142 -2.72 19.25 -14.92
C SER A 142 -4.00 18.65 -15.48
N ASN A 143 -4.37 19.10 -16.70
CA ASN A 143 -5.43 18.48 -17.50
C ASN A 143 -4.89 17.39 -18.45
N ASP A 144 -3.57 17.22 -18.55
CA ASP A 144 -2.97 16.18 -19.36
C ASP A 144 -2.93 14.86 -18.62
N ARG A 145 -3.46 13.80 -19.27
CA ARG A 145 -3.54 12.46 -18.70
C ARG A 145 -2.19 11.92 -18.19
N LYS A 146 -1.15 12.08 -19.00
CA LYS A 146 0.17 11.53 -18.66
C LYS A 146 0.76 12.30 -17.48
N GLU A 147 0.57 13.62 -17.48
CA GLU A 147 1.03 14.46 -16.39
C GLU A 147 0.28 14.17 -15.09
N GLN A 148 -1.04 13.95 -15.12
CA GLN A 148 -1.79 13.50 -13.94
C GLN A 148 -1.25 12.21 -13.33
N ILE A 149 -0.91 11.22 -14.17
CA ILE A 149 -0.32 9.96 -13.69
C ILE A 149 1.08 10.18 -13.09
N LYS A 150 1.90 11.04 -13.68
CA LYS A 150 3.21 11.42 -13.09
C LYS A 150 3.04 12.15 -11.76
N GLN A 151 2.07 13.05 -11.65
CA GLN A 151 1.76 13.74 -10.40
C GLN A 151 1.28 12.75 -9.33
N ALA A 152 0.44 11.78 -9.66
CA ALA A 152 0.04 10.71 -8.73
C ALA A 152 1.24 9.93 -8.17
N ARG A 153 2.25 9.64 -9.00
CA ARG A 153 3.51 9.01 -8.55
C ARG A 153 4.28 9.91 -7.57
N LEU A 154 4.37 11.21 -7.85
CA LEU A 154 5.03 12.17 -6.96
C LEU A 154 4.28 12.35 -5.64
N ILE A 155 2.95 12.42 -5.68
CA ILE A 155 2.09 12.49 -4.49
C ILE A 155 2.30 11.25 -3.61
N TRP A 156 2.46 10.07 -4.20
CA TRP A 156 2.74 8.84 -3.48
C TRP A 156 4.12 8.86 -2.81
N SER A 157 5.17 9.18 -3.57
CA SER A 157 6.57 9.02 -3.14
C SER A 157 7.16 10.22 -2.42
N GLN A 158 6.59 11.42 -2.57
CA GLN A 158 7.11 12.68 -2.03
C GLN A 158 6.03 13.58 -1.43
N GLY A 159 4.76 13.18 -1.52
CA GLY A 159 3.62 13.93 -1.01
C GLY A 159 3.12 13.41 0.33
N PHE A 160 1.83 13.63 0.58
CA PHE A 160 1.20 13.33 1.87
C PHE A 160 1.28 11.86 2.28
N ILE A 161 1.34 10.92 1.31
CA ILE A 161 1.44 9.49 1.64
C ILE A 161 2.81 9.16 2.19
N ALA A 162 3.87 9.64 1.55
CA ALA A 162 5.23 9.48 2.05
C ALA A 162 5.37 10.08 3.45
N GLN A 163 4.81 11.28 3.67
CA GLN A 163 4.82 11.94 4.97
C GLN A 163 4.08 11.14 6.05
N GLU A 164 2.88 10.64 5.76
CA GLU A 164 2.10 9.81 6.71
C GLU A 164 2.83 8.51 7.07
N ILE A 165 3.46 7.86 6.09
CA ILE A 165 4.27 6.66 6.33
C ILE A 165 5.49 7.00 7.19
N GLU A 166 6.20 8.08 6.88
CA GLU A 166 7.37 8.50 7.64
C GLU A 166 7.00 8.86 9.08
N ASP A 167 5.92 9.62 9.28
CA ASP A 167 5.45 10.02 10.62
C ASP A 167 4.99 8.80 11.43
N PHE A 168 4.26 7.86 10.80
CA PHE A 168 3.92 6.60 11.45
C PHE A 168 5.18 5.82 11.88
N CYS A 169 6.16 5.75 11.02
CA CYS A 169 7.41 5.05 11.28
C CYS A 169 8.24 5.71 12.39
N LYS A 170 8.33 7.03 12.41
CA LYS A 170 9.01 7.77 13.47
C LYS A 170 8.34 7.59 14.84
N ASN A 171 7.02 7.52 14.87
CA ASN A 171 6.25 7.34 16.10
C ASN A 171 6.27 5.89 16.64
N ASN A 172 6.80 4.95 15.84
CA ASN A 172 6.95 3.55 16.22
C ASN A 172 8.44 3.19 16.16
N GLU A 173 9.14 3.33 17.26
CA GLU A 173 10.61 3.35 17.45
C GLU A 173 11.42 2.22 16.76
N LEU A 174 10.77 1.20 16.23
CA LEU A 174 11.39 0.06 15.54
C LEU A 174 11.34 0.17 14.01
N SER A 175 10.93 1.29 13.45
CA SER A 175 10.86 1.42 12.01
C SER A 175 12.15 1.98 11.41
N LEU A 176 12.60 1.35 10.34
CA LEU A 176 13.78 1.76 9.57
C LEU A 176 13.41 2.58 8.33
N ILE A 177 12.10 2.87 8.13
CA ILE A 177 11.64 3.62 6.95
C ILE A 177 11.92 5.11 7.14
N HIS A 178 12.85 5.60 6.33
CA HIS A 178 12.96 7.00 5.92
C HIS A 178 12.76 7.04 4.41
N ILE A 179 11.75 7.76 3.96
CA ILE A 179 11.40 7.92 2.54
C ILE A 179 12.05 9.19 2.00
#